data_d07dda5009612517147aa4484217774e
#
_entry.id   d07dda5009612517147aa4484217774e
#
_cell.length_a   1.000
_cell.length_b   1.000
_cell.length_c   1.000
_cell.angle_alpha   90.00
_cell.angle_beta   90.00
_cell.angle_gamma   90.00
#
_symmetry.space_group_name_H-M   'P 1'
#
loop_
_entity.id
_entity.type
_entity.pdbx_description
1 polymer ?
#
loop_
_entity_poly.entity_id
_entity_poly.type
_entity_poly.pdbx_seq_one_letter_code
_entity_poly.pdbx_strand_id
1 'polypeptide(L)'
;MKKILYVLTLSFVLALTSCGDQYKAKSLVKDFLNENLTTDNDCSYERFSNLTPTAMIDIDQVKSMRKEMSTLPYVKKDISYNDNAITDTLLYIRATYKLTDKEGKQQELTQTFYMDKALTHVVAFKQN
;
A
#
# COMPACT_ATOMS: atom_id res chain seq x y z
N MET A 1 -13.66 16.57 36.44
CA MET A 1 -13.17 17.50 35.42
C MET A 1 -11.81 17.10 34.86
N LYS A 2 -10.80 16.85 35.68
CA LYS A 2 -9.46 16.46 35.21
C LYS A 2 -9.45 15.17 34.39
N LYS A 3 -10.28 14.17 34.71
CA LYS A 3 -10.37 12.91 33.98
C LYS A 3 -10.92 13.06 32.56
N ILE A 4 -11.84 13.98 32.33
CA ILE A 4 -12.40 14.28 31.01
C ILE A 4 -11.36 14.94 30.10
N LEU A 5 -10.54 15.83 30.64
CA LEU A 5 -9.45 16.46 29.92
C LEU A 5 -8.39 15.46 29.46
N TYR A 6 -8.05 14.48 30.30
CA TYR A 6 -7.09 13.43 29.94
C TYR A 6 -7.60 12.55 28.81
N VAL A 7 -8.88 12.19 28.85
CA VAL A 7 -9.50 11.35 27.80
C VAL A 7 -9.50 12.09 26.45
N LEU A 8 -9.84 13.37 26.44
CA LEU A 8 -9.83 14.19 25.23
C LEU A 8 -8.43 14.34 24.64
N THR A 9 -7.41 14.55 25.48
CA THR A 9 -6.03 14.67 25.06
C THR A 9 -5.51 13.35 24.47
N LEU A 10 -5.84 12.23 25.07
CA LEU A 10 -5.46 10.91 24.59
C LEU A 10 -6.09 10.61 23.22
N SER A 11 -7.37 10.94 23.05
CA SER A 11 -8.07 10.74 21.78
C SER A 11 -7.43 11.58 20.65
N PHE A 12 -7.02 12.78 20.94
CA PHE A 12 -6.35 13.66 19.98
C PHE A 12 -4.99 13.12 19.54
N VAL A 13 -4.20 12.58 20.48
CA VAL A 13 -2.89 11.98 20.18
C VAL A 13 -3.06 10.72 19.30
N LEU A 14 -4.05 9.89 19.59
CA LEU A 14 -4.35 8.71 18.78
C LEU A 14 -4.77 9.09 17.35
N ALA A 15 -5.57 10.13 17.18
CA ALA A 15 -5.98 10.62 15.87
C ALA A 15 -4.77 11.11 15.05
N LEU A 16 -3.83 11.83 15.67
CA LEU A 16 -2.61 12.29 15.01
C LEU A 16 -1.71 11.11 14.58
N THR A 17 -1.56 10.10 15.42
CA THR A 17 -0.80 8.89 15.10
C THR A 17 -1.42 8.15 13.92
N SER A 18 -2.75 8.01 13.91
CA SER A 18 -3.50 7.38 12.82
C SER A 18 -3.32 8.13 11.49
N CYS A 19 -3.36 9.47 11.51
CA CYS A 19 -3.11 10.29 10.32
C CYS A 19 -1.66 10.15 9.81
N GLY A 20 -0.70 10.05 10.73
CA GLY A 20 0.71 9.82 10.39
C GLY A 20 0.94 8.49 9.69
N ASP A 21 0.31 7.43 10.17
CA ASP A 21 0.41 6.09 9.57
C ASP A 21 -0.25 6.05 8.20
N GLN A 22 -1.40 6.68 8.04
CA GLN A 22 -2.08 6.81 6.76
C GLN A 22 -1.19 7.51 5.72
N TYR A 23 -0.53 8.59 6.12
CA TYR A 23 0.40 9.33 5.26
C TYR A 23 1.60 8.47 4.86
N LYS A 24 2.20 7.76 5.82
CA LYS A 24 3.32 6.83 5.57
C LYS A 24 2.94 5.75 4.57
N ALA A 25 1.75 5.15 4.74
CA ALA A 25 1.26 4.12 3.85
C ALA A 25 1.09 4.63 2.42
N LYS A 26 0.52 5.81 2.25
CA LYS A 26 0.37 6.45 0.93
C LYS A 26 1.73 6.70 0.28
N SER A 27 2.68 7.25 1.02
CA SER A 27 4.04 7.49 0.52
C SER A 27 4.73 6.21 0.11
N LEU A 28 4.58 5.16 0.91
CA LEU A 28 5.18 3.85 0.63
C LEU A 28 4.63 3.25 -0.66
N VAL A 29 3.31 3.35 -0.88
CA VAL A 29 2.67 2.89 -2.13
C VAL A 29 3.20 3.66 -3.33
N LYS A 30 3.29 4.99 -3.23
CA LYS A 30 3.79 5.84 -4.32
C LYS A 30 5.24 5.51 -4.68
N ASP A 31 6.10 5.36 -3.67
CA ASP A 31 7.50 4.99 -3.88
C ASP A 31 7.62 3.60 -4.50
N PHE A 32 6.81 2.65 -4.02
CA PHE A 32 6.78 1.28 -4.56
C PHE A 32 6.38 1.27 -6.03
N LEU A 33 5.34 2.01 -6.40
CA LEU A 33 4.90 2.08 -7.79
C LEU A 33 5.91 2.80 -8.68
N ASN A 34 6.55 3.86 -8.19
CA ASN A 34 7.60 4.55 -8.95
C ASN A 34 8.78 3.63 -9.27
N GLU A 35 9.14 2.73 -8.36
CA GLU A 35 10.25 1.80 -8.56
C GLU A 35 9.88 0.60 -9.43
N ASN A 36 8.64 0.15 -9.36
CA ASN A 36 8.25 -1.18 -9.84
C ASN A 36 7.30 -1.18 -11.03
N LEU A 37 6.84 -0.04 -11.49
CA LEU A 37 6.19 0.08 -12.79
C LEU A 37 7.21 0.28 -13.89
N THR A 38 6.86 -0.14 -15.11
CA THR A 38 7.73 0.09 -16.27
C THR A 38 7.87 1.59 -16.53
N THR A 39 9.04 2.01 -17.03
CA THR A 39 9.44 3.42 -17.11
C THR A 39 8.60 4.28 -18.04
N ASP A 40 7.81 3.68 -18.90
CA ASP A 40 7.01 4.38 -19.90
C ASP A 40 5.62 4.79 -19.42
N ASN A 41 5.35 4.61 -18.12
CA ASN A 41 4.02 4.84 -17.55
C ASN A 41 4.03 5.96 -16.52
N ASP A 42 2.98 6.80 -16.58
CA ASP A 42 2.72 7.87 -15.61
C ASP A 42 1.56 7.51 -14.71
N CYS A 43 1.72 7.72 -13.39
CA CYS A 43 0.68 7.48 -12.39
C CYS A 43 0.04 8.77 -11.93
N SER A 44 -1.29 8.81 -11.94
CA SER A 44 -2.09 9.87 -11.32
C SER A 44 -2.98 9.27 -10.26
N TYR A 45 -2.70 9.56 -8.99
CA TYR A 45 -3.42 8.98 -7.85
C TYR A 45 -4.75 9.69 -7.64
N GLU A 46 -5.84 8.94 -7.52
CA GLU A 46 -7.18 9.49 -7.34
C GLU A 46 -7.65 9.40 -5.90
N ARG A 47 -7.50 8.21 -5.28
CA ARG A 47 -7.96 7.99 -3.91
C ARG A 47 -7.25 6.83 -3.25
N PHE A 48 -7.26 6.85 -1.92
CA PHE A 48 -6.75 5.79 -1.07
C PHE A 48 -7.81 5.43 -0.03
N SER A 49 -7.95 4.15 0.27
CA SER A 49 -8.78 3.71 1.39
C SER A 49 -8.09 4.00 2.73
N ASN A 50 -8.80 3.80 3.83
CA ASN A 50 -8.17 3.84 5.15
C ASN A 50 -7.23 2.64 5.32
N LEU A 51 -6.10 2.89 5.99
CA LEU A 51 -5.15 1.85 6.34
C LEU A 51 -5.80 0.87 7.33
N THR A 52 -5.74 -0.42 7.06
CA THR A 52 -6.46 -1.45 7.82
C THR A 52 -5.54 -2.62 8.14
N PRO A 53 -5.53 -3.13 9.38
CA PRO A 53 -4.76 -4.32 9.71
C PRO A 53 -5.48 -5.61 9.26
N THR A 54 -4.68 -6.63 8.94
CA THR A 54 -5.19 -7.96 8.61
C THR A 54 -4.23 -9.04 9.09
N ALA A 55 -4.77 -10.12 9.66
CA ALA A 55 -4.01 -11.30 10.05
C ALA A 55 -4.32 -12.51 9.16
N MET A 56 -5.10 -12.30 8.09
CA MET A 56 -5.60 -13.39 7.24
C MET A 56 -4.71 -13.70 6.03
N ILE A 57 -3.60 -13.01 5.89
CA ILE A 57 -2.70 -13.17 4.74
C ILE A 57 -1.48 -13.99 5.19
N ASP A 58 -1.30 -15.18 4.63
CA ASP A 58 -0.15 -16.04 4.89
C ASP A 58 0.92 -15.92 3.79
N ILE A 59 2.05 -16.59 4.00
CA ILE A 59 3.19 -16.52 3.07
C ILE A 59 2.84 -17.06 1.68
N ASP A 60 2.00 -18.09 1.59
CA ASP A 60 1.59 -18.66 0.32
C ASP A 60 0.72 -17.69 -0.47
N GLN A 61 -0.17 -16.98 0.20
CA GLN A 61 -0.98 -15.93 -0.42
C GLN A 61 -0.11 -14.77 -0.90
N VAL A 62 0.90 -14.37 -0.13
CA VAL A 62 1.87 -13.34 -0.52
C VAL A 62 2.59 -13.74 -1.81
N LYS A 63 3.09 -14.97 -1.87
CA LYS A 63 3.78 -15.49 -3.05
C LYS A 63 2.88 -15.56 -4.27
N SER A 64 1.63 -15.98 -4.07
CA SER A 64 0.63 -16.04 -5.13
C SER A 64 0.32 -14.66 -5.71
N MET A 65 0.13 -13.66 -4.86
CA MET A 65 -0.11 -12.27 -5.29
C MET A 65 1.08 -11.73 -6.08
N ARG A 66 2.30 -11.95 -5.60
CA ARG A 66 3.54 -11.52 -6.28
C ARG A 66 3.63 -12.13 -7.68
N LYS A 67 3.33 -13.41 -7.80
CA LYS A 67 3.36 -14.12 -9.08
C LYS A 67 2.32 -13.56 -10.06
N GLU A 68 1.10 -13.37 -9.60
CA GLU A 68 0.02 -12.81 -10.41
C GLU A 68 0.37 -11.41 -10.94
N MET A 69 0.87 -10.55 -10.07
CA MET A 69 1.20 -9.17 -10.46
C MET A 69 2.38 -9.12 -11.42
N SER A 70 3.30 -10.08 -11.36
CA SER A 70 4.44 -10.14 -12.28
C SER A 70 4.03 -10.45 -13.72
N THR A 71 2.80 -10.90 -13.96
CA THR A 71 2.30 -11.18 -15.31
C THR A 71 1.78 -9.93 -16.02
N LEU A 72 1.56 -8.84 -15.30
CA LEU A 72 0.99 -7.61 -15.87
C LEU A 72 2.04 -6.86 -16.68
N PRO A 73 1.69 -6.36 -17.88
CA PRO A 73 2.69 -5.77 -18.79
C PRO A 73 3.31 -4.47 -18.27
N TYR A 74 2.62 -3.73 -17.40
CA TYR A 74 3.11 -2.47 -16.85
C TYR A 74 3.87 -2.65 -15.52
N VAL A 75 4.00 -3.87 -15.02
CA VAL A 75 4.70 -4.21 -13.78
C VAL A 75 6.04 -4.85 -14.12
N LYS A 76 7.11 -4.41 -13.44
CA LYS A 76 8.42 -5.04 -13.60
C LYS A 76 8.35 -6.49 -13.13
N LYS A 77 9.05 -7.38 -13.85
CA LYS A 77 8.98 -8.83 -13.61
C LYS A 77 9.84 -9.29 -12.44
N ASP A 78 10.83 -8.49 -12.05
CA ASP A 78 11.85 -8.83 -11.07
C ASP A 78 11.81 -7.93 -9.84
N ILE A 79 10.61 -7.65 -9.32
CA ILE A 79 10.45 -6.83 -8.13
C ILE A 79 11.20 -7.46 -6.96
N SER A 80 12.06 -6.68 -6.31
CA SER A 80 12.78 -7.10 -5.11
C SER A 80 11.94 -6.80 -3.87
N TYR A 81 11.44 -7.85 -3.24
CA TYR A 81 10.70 -7.76 -1.99
C TYR A 81 11.59 -8.15 -0.81
N ASN A 82 11.27 -7.65 0.37
CA ASN A 82 11.95 -8.05 1.61
C ASN A 82 11.08 -9.06 2.37
N ASP A 83 11.46 -10.34 2.33
CA ASP A 83 10.71 -11.41 2.99
C ASP A 83 10.78 -11.32 4.52
N ASN A 84 11.79 -10.66 5.07
CA ASN A 84 11.90 -10.41 6.51
C ASN A 84 10.85 -9.41 7.01
N ALA A 85 10.24 -8.65 6.11
CA ALA A 85 9.16 -7.73 6.45
C ALA A 85 7.79 -8.41 6.56
N ILE A 86 7.68 -9.69 6.20
CA ILE A 86 6.41 -10.43 6.30
C ILE A 86 6.19 -10.82 7.77
N THR A 87 5.19 -10.22 8.38
CA THR A 87 4.81 -10.44 9.78
C THR A 87 3.43 -11.08 9.85
N ASP A 88 3.06 -11.61 11.03
CA ASP A 88 1.76 -12.25 11.24
C ASP A 88 0.59 -11.30 10.97
N THR A 89 0.77 -10.04 11.32
CA THR A 89 -0.21 -8.98 11.00
C THR A 89 0.40 -8.08 9.94
N LEU A 90 -0.32 -7.90 8.85
CA LEU A 90 0.01 -6.94 7.80
C LEU A 90 -0.99 -5.79 7.82
N LEU A 91 -0.60 -4.66 7.28
CA LEU A 91 -1.49 -3.54 7.04
C LEU A 91 -1.78 -3.47 5.56
N TYR A 92 -3.00 -3.10 5.18
CA TYR A 92 -3.30 -2.90 3.76
C TYR A 92 -3.97 -1.57 3.52
N ILE A 93 -3.76 -1.05 2.32
CA ILE A 93 -4.42 0.13 1.80
C ILE A 93 -4.79 -0.14 0.34
N ARG A 94 -5.97 0.30 -0.06
CA ARG A 94 -6.42 0.19 -1.45
C ARG A 94 -6.21 1.52 -2.14
N ALA A 95 -5.57 1.51 -3.29
CA ALA A 95 -5.32 2.72 -4.07
C ALA A 95 -5.99 2.61 -5.42
N THR A 96 -6.63 3.71 -5.85
CA THR A 96 -7.15 3.87 -7.20
C THR A 96 -6.32 4.94 -7.88
N TYR A 97 -5.75 4.61 -9.04
CA TYR A 97 -4.92 5.53 -9.81
C TYR A 97 -5.10 5.30 -11.31
N LYS A 98 -4.79 6.33 -12.07
CA LYS A 98 -4.77 6.26 -13.54
C LYS A 98 -3.35 6.05 -14.01
N LEU A 99 -3.17 5.08 -14.89
CA LEU A 99 -1.91 4.79 -15.54
C LEU A 99 -1.99 5.24 -16.98
N THR A 100 -1.09 6.14 -17.37
CA THR A 100 -1.01 6.66 -18.75
C THR A 100 0.25 6.11 -19.40
N ASP A 101 0.10 5.43 -20.54
CA ASP A 101 1.24 4.88 -21.27
C ASP A 101 1.87 5.92 -22.23
N LYS A 102 2.92 5.52 -22.93
CA LYS A 102 3.65 6.32 -23.90
C LYS A 102 2.76 6.93 -24.98
N GLU A 103 1.72 6.22 -25.36
CA GLU A 103 0.81 6.61 -26.44
C GLU A 103 -0.33 7.50 -25.95
N GLY A 104 -0.33 7.85 -24.65
CA GLY A 104 -1.37 8.65 -24.03
C GLY A 104 -2.62 7.86 -23.65
N LYS A 105 -2.58 6.54 -23.77
CA LYS A 105 -3.70 5.67 -23.40
C LYS A 105 -3.77 5.55 -21.88
N GLN A 106 -4.94 5.80 -21.31
CA GLN A 106 -5.18 5.74 -19.87
C GLN A 106 -5.97 4.50 -19.48
N GLN A 107 -5.62 3.93 -18.33
CA GLN A 107 -6.47 2.92 -17.67
C GLN A 107 -6.55 3.24 -16.18
N GLU A 108 -7.72 3.02 -15.61
CA GLU A 108 -7.94 3.18 -14.17
C GLU A 108 -7.70 1.83 -13.48
N LEU A 109 -6.89 1.83 -12.45
CA LEU A 109 -6.53 0.64 -11.70
C LEU A 109 -6.90 0.82 -10.24
N THR A 110 -7.46 -0.22 -9.63
CA THR A 110 -7.67 -0.30 -8.20
C THR A 110 -6.93 -1.52 -7.68
N GLN A 111 -5.99 -1.30 -6.78
CA GLN A 111 -5.10 -2.33 -6.27
C GLN A 111 -4.99 -2.24 -4.76
N THR A 112 -4.83 -3.38 -4.12
CA THR A 112 -4.61 -3.49 -2.68
C THR A 112 -3.14 -3.76 -2.41
N PHE A 113 -2.53 -2.95 -1.53
CA PHE A 113 -1.12 -3.03 -1.16
C PHE A 113 -1.01 -3.50 0.28
N TYR A 114 -0.24 -4.56 0.49
CA TYR A 114 0.03 -5.14 1.81
C TYR A 114 1.41 -4.73 2.27
N MET A 115 1.49 -4.25 3.50
CA MET A 115 2.70 -3.66 4.07
C MET A 115 2.98 -4.28 5.43
N ASP A 116 4.24 -4.24 5.84
CA ASP A 116 4.62 -4.62 7.20
C ASP A 116 4.03 -3.64 8.22
N LYS A 117 3.95 -4.09 9.47
CA LYS A 117 3.35 -3.32 10.57
C LYS A 117 4.10 -2.01 10.82
N ALA A 118 5.41 -1.99 10.58
CA ALA A 118 6.25 -0.79 10.75
C ALA A 118 6.13 0.20 9.58
N LEU A 119 5.42 -0.17 8.51
CA LEU A 119 5.25 0.66 7.29
C LEU A 119 6.58 1.01 6.63
N THR A 120 7.45 0.01 6.49
CA THR A 120 8.76 0.15 5.85
C THR A 120 8.84 -0.46 4.47
N HIS A 121 8.01 -1.48 4.18
CA HIS A 121 8.04 -2.22 2.93
C HIS A 121 6.65 -2.61 2.46
N VAL A 122 6.42 -2.56 1.16
CA VAL A 122 5.30 -3.26 0.52
C VAL A 122 5.73 -4.70 0.33
N VAL A 123 5.00 -5.66 0.87
CA VAL A 123 5.34 -7.08 0.80
C VAL A 123 4.61 -7.81 -0.33
N ALA A 124 3.47 -7.27 -0.75
CA ALA A 124 2.69 -7.79 -1.88
C ALA A 124 1.64 -6.78 -2.31
N PHE A 125 1.11 -6.93 -3.50
CA PHE A 125 -0.05 -6.19 -3.95
C PHE A 125 -0.87 -7.05 -4.91
N LYS A 126 -2.13 -6.68 -5.11
CA LYS A 126 -3.05 -7.42 -5.98
C LYS A 126 -4.02 -6.48 -6.70
N GLN A 127 -4.53 -6.93 -7.84
CA GLN A 127 -5.66 -6.29 -8.53
C GLN A 127 -6.95 -6.54 -7.79
N ASN A 128 -7.81 -5.56 -7.76
CA ASN A 128 -9.16 -5.69 -7.23
C ASN A 128 -10.17 -5.85 -8.34
#